data_cdd4abdc269085205a756a3b31533440
#
_entry.id   cdd4abdc269085205a756a3b31533440
#
_cell.length_a   1.000
_cell.length_b   1.000
_cell.length_c   1.000
_cell.angle_alpha   90.00
_cell.angle_beta   90.00
_cell.angle_gamma   90.00
#
_symmetry.space_group_name_H-M   'P 1'
#
loop_
_entity.id
_entity.type
_entity.pdbx_description
1 polymer ?
#
loop_
_entity_poly.entity_id
_entity_poly.type
_entity_poly.pdbx_seq_one_letter_code
_entity_poly.pdbx_strand_id
1 'polypeptide(L)'
;MPARIDRIALRALACLLPCLLPCLAAAQVPPWPTAQDIDRALKANPFPDANRIGSQAIPQPPRVEPQRSAIDIEALARGKVHLPNAGAASGAAPTPLRIFITLDMPRASLQLLTDQAARAGAVLVLRGLKSQSMRQTVAVVQELIGKRRVAWVIDPEAFTRFAVRQAPTFVLTLNDAASDAQRGCNAGCATPASFVSVAGDVSLDYALETIMRRRPQAAPRAEPILKRLRGS
;
A
#
# COMPACT_ATOMS: atom_id res chain seq x y z
N MET A 1 -3.16 -76.41 -21.79
CA MET A 1 -3.06 -76.10 -20.35
C MET A 1 -3.76 -74.75 -20.16
N PRO A 2 -4.92 -74.69 -19.53
CA PRO A 2 -5.62 -73.41 -19.30
C PRO A 2 -5.14 -72.78 -18.00
N ALA A 3 -4.79 -71.51 -18.07
CA ALA A 3 -4.36 -70.66 -16.94
C ALA A 3 -5.53 -70.46 -15.96
N ARG A 4 -5.33 -70.80 -14.69
CA ARG A 4 -6.25 -70.50 -13.60
C ARG A 4 -6.19 -68.97 -13.35
N ILE A 5 -7.28 -68.29 -13.66
CA ILE A 5 -7.49 -66.93 -13.25
C ILE A 5 -7.87 -66.97 -11.77
N ASP A 6 -6.99 -66.36 -10.96
CA ASP A 6 -7.14 -66.26 -9.50
C ASP A 6 -8.40 -65.50 -9.14
N ARG A 7 -9.35 -66.16 -8.53
CA ARG A 7 -10.63 -65.58 -8.01
C ARG A 7 -10.39 -64.56 -6.87
N ILE A 8 -9.17 -64.43 -6.40
CA ILE A 8 -8.79 -63.47 -5.34
C ILE A 8 -8.63 -62.05 -5.90
N ALA A 9 -8.13 -61.89 -7.14
CA ALA A 9 -8.00 -60.61 -7.77
C ALA A 9 -9.33 -59.92 -8.10
N LEU A 10 -10.38 -60.69 -8.36
CA LEU A 10 -11.70 -60.14 -8.70
C LEU A 10 -12.50 -59.68 -7.47
N ARG A 11 -12.14 -60.14 -6.27
CA ARG A 11 -12.79 -59.72 -5.02
C ARG A 11 -12.19 -58.43 -4.46
N ALA A 12 -10.93 -58.13 -4.73
CA ALA A 12 -10.27 -56.91 -4.32
C ALA A 12 -10.74 -55.66 -5.11
N LEU A 13 -11.17 -55.86 -6.38
CA LEU A 13 -11.65 -54.78 -7.22
C LEU A 13 -13.08 -54.35 -6.90
N ALA A 14 -13.88 -55.24 -6.31
CA ALA A 14 -15.28 -54.96 -5.96
C ALA A 14 -15.43 -54.15 -4.65
N CYS A 15 -14.40 -54.10 -3.79
CA CYS A 15 -14.46 -53.34 -2.53
C CYS A 15 -13.98 -51.87 -2.65
N LEU A 16 -13.35 -51.46 -3.75
CA LEU A 16 -12.86 -50.11 -3.94
C LEU A 16 -13.85 -49.16 -4.63
N LEU A 17 -14.93 -49.69 -5.21
CA LEU A 17 -15.92 -48.89 -5.93
C LEU A 17 -16.92 -48.10 -5.06
N PRO A 18 -17.28 -48.48 -3.82
CA PRO A 18 -18.26 -47.72 -3.04
C PRO A 18 -17.67 -46.51 -2.29
N CYS A 19 -16.33 -46.32 -2.23
CA CYS A 19 -15.74 -45.20 -1.52
C CYS A 19 -15.55 -43.91 -2.37
N LEU A 20 -15.81 -43.99 -3.67
CA LEU A 20 -15.60 -42.83 -4.58
C LEU A 20 -16.87 -42.04 -4.91
N LEU A 21 -18.03 -42.42 -4.36
CA LEU A 21 -19.32 -41.82 -4.71
C LEU A 21 -19.96 -40.82 -3.73
N PRO A 22 -19.40 -40.43 -2.58
CA PRO A 22 -20.05 -39.39 -1.76
C PRO A 22 -19.43 -37.99 -1.88
N CYS A 23 -18.58 -37.69 -2.84
CA CYS A 23 -17.98 -36.35 -2.95
C CYS A 23 -18.62 -35.44 -4.01
N LEU A 24 -19.74 -35.81 -4.59
CA LEU A 24 -20.57 -34.95 -5.45
C LEU A 24 -21.82 -34.46 -4.70
N ALA A 25 -21.70 -34.13 -3.41
CA ALA A 25 -22.64 -33.22 -2.78
C ALA A 25 -22.32 -31.83 -3.36
N ALA A 26 -22.97 -31.52 -4.48
CA ALA A 26 -23.00 -30.17 -5.02
C ALA A 26 -23.36 -29.22 -3.87
N ALA A 27 -22.48 -28.31 -3.54
CA ALA A 27 -22.78 -27.18 -2.69
C ALA A 27 -23.91 -26.41 -3.38
N GLN A 28 -25.15 -26.69 -2.98
CA GLN A 28 -26.32 -25.97 -3.44
C GLN A 28 -26.16 -24.55 -2.83
N VAL A 29 -25.70 -23.63 -3.63
CA VAL A 29 -25.80 -22.21 -3.30
C VAL A 29 -27.29 -21.94 -3.08
N PRO A 30 -27.73 -21.50 -1.88
CA PRO A 30 -29.12 -21.22 -1.65
C PRO A 30 -29.61 -20.23 -2.71
N PRO A 31 -30.77 -20.49 -3.33
CA PRO A 31 -31.31 -19.57 -4.33
C PRO A 31 -31.47 -18.19 -3.70
N TRP A 32 -31.17 -17.16 -4.48
CA TRP A 32 -31.40 -15.78 -4.06
C TRP A 32 -32.84 -15.60 -3.58
N PRO A 33 -33.07 -14.84 -2.49
CA PRO A 33 -34.42 -14.61 -1.98
C PRO A 33 -35.31 -14.03 -3.05
N THR A 34 -36.48 -14.64 -3.20
CA THR A 34 -37.48 -14.18 -4.15
C THR A 34 -38.17 -12.90 -3.68
N ALA A 35 -38.82 -12.16 -4.58
CA ALA A 35 -39.60 -10.99 -4.21
C ALA A 35 -40.64 -11.29 -3.10
N GLN A 36 -41.20 -12.52 -3.09
CA GLN A 36 -42.13 -12.96 -2.04
C GLN A 36 -41.45 -13.16 -0.68
N ASP A 37 -40.21 -13.62 -0.66
CA ASP A 37 -39.44 -13.78 0.59
C ASP A 37 -39.06 -12.41 1.18
N ILE A 38 -38.74 -11.46 0.31
CA ILE A 38 -38.48 -10.06 0.70
C ILE A 38 -39.76 -9.42 1.29
N ASP A 39 -40.91 -9.60 0.63
CA ASP A 39 -42.20 -9.09 1.08
C ASP A 39 -42.62 -9.70 2.42
N ARG A 40 -42.39 -11.00 2.61
CA ARG A 40 -42.65 -11.69 3.87
C ARG A 40 -41.75 -11.18 5.00
N ALA A 41 -40.47 -10.96 4.71
CA ALA A 41 -39.51 -10.41 5.67
C ALA A 41 -39.87 -8.97 6.08
N LEU A 42 -40.31 -8.13 5.13
CA LEU A 42 -40.75 -6.77 5.39
C LEU A 42 -42.05 -6.72 6.24
N LYS A 43 -42.97 -7.65 6.01
CA LYS A 43 -44.20 -7.78 6.82
C LYS A 43 -43.92 -8.31 8.22
N ALA A 44 -42.96 -9.22 8.36
CA ALA A 44 -42.57 -9.78 9.66
C ALA A 44 -41.75 -8.80 10.51
N ASN A 45 -41.07 -7.86 9.90
CA ASN A 45 -40.21 -6.87 10.55
C ASN A 45 -40.46 -5.49 9.93
N PRO A 46 -41.63 -4.86 10.19
CA PRO A 46 -41.92 -3.56 9.64
C PRO A 46 -40.89 -2.55 10.13
N PHE A 47 -40.27 -1.82 9.20
CA PHE A 47 -39.40 -0.72 9.55
C PHE A 47 -40.20 0.26 10.42
N PRO A 48 -39.64 0.75 11.53
CA PRO A 48 -40.31 1.76 12.34
C PRO A 48 -40.64 2.96 11.44
N ASP A 49 -41.89 3.41 11.49
CA ASP A 49 -42.40 4.51 10.68
C ASP A 49 -41.43 5.69 10.67
N ALA A 50 -41.02 6.11 9.49
CA ALA A 50 -40.14 7.25 9.29
C ALA A 50 -40.64 8.53 9.99
N ASN A 51 -41.97 8.64 10.16
CA ASN A 51 -42.62 9.73 10.89
C ASN A 51 -42.40 9.65 12.43
N ARG A 52 -42.07 8.49 13.00
CA ARG A 52 -41.76 8.36 14.42
C ARG A 52 -40.34 8.77 14.74
N ILE A 53 -39.44 8.68 13.76
CA ILE A 53 -38.02 9.07 13.91
C ILE A 53 -37.88 10.61 13.86
N GLY A 54 -38.80 11.30 13.17
CA GLY A 54 -38.77 12.75 13.01
C GLY A 54 -39.19 13.56 14.25
N SER A 55 -39.76 12.92 15.31
CA SER A 55 -40.27 13.63 16.50
C SER A 55 -39.34 13.58 17.71
N GLN A 56 -38.29 12.80 17.66
CA GLN A 56 -37.24 12.87 18.68
C GLN A 56 -36.14 13.80 18.19
N ALA A 57 -36.01 14.96 18.84
CA ALA A 57 -34.87 15.84 18.60
C ALA A 57 -33.59 15.01 18.77
N ILE A 58 -32.92 14.71 17.65
CA ILE A 58 -31.61 14.07 17.66
C ILE A 58 -30.72 15.03 18.46
N PRO A 59 -30.16 14.64 19.61
CA PRO A 59 -29.19 15.46 20.29
C PRO A 59 -28.09 15.81 19.29
N GLN A 60 -27.90 17.10 19.01
CA GLN A 60 -26.80 17.50 18.13
C GLN A 60 -25.52 16.90 18.73
N PRO A 61 -24.79 16.10 17.96
CA PRO A 61 -23.51 15.62 18.46
C PRO A 61 -22.66 16.85 18.84
N PRO A 62 -21.90 16.78 19.93
CA PRO A 62 -21.02 17.87 20.31
C PRO A 62 -20.21 18.24 19.06
N ARG A 63 -20.14 19.55 18.79
CA ARG A 63 -19.39 20.09 17.65
C ARG A 63 -17.93 19.72 17.86
N VAL A 64 -17.55 18.54 17.39
CA VAL A 64 -16.17 18.11 17.37
C VAL A 64 -15.51 19.00 16.33
N GLU A 65 -14.70 19.94 16.80
CA GLU A 65 -13.80 20.62 15.88
C GLU A 65 -13.01 19.56 15.14
N PRO A 66 -12.88 19.65 13.80
CA PRO A 66 -12.19 18.63 13.03
C PRO A 66 -10.74 18.59 13.55
N GLN A 67 -10.46 17.63 14.43
CA GLN A 67 -9.09 17.26 14.70
C GLN A 67 -8.49 16.85 13.36
N ARG A 68 -7.45 17.55 12.92
CA ARG A 68 -6.74 17.37 11.66
C ARG A 68 -6.07 15.99 11.50
N SER A 69 -6.69 14.97 12.02
CA SER A 69 -6.29 13.55 11.95
C SER A 69 -7.30 12.70 11.21
N ALA A 70 -8.21 13.30 10.44
CA ALA A 70 -9.09 12.52 9.59
C ALA A 70 -8.24 11.78 8.56
N ILE A 71 -8.15 10.46 8.71
CA ILE A 71 -7.64 9.58 7.66
C ILE A 71 -8.54 9.83 6.45
N ASP A 72 -7.95 10.37 5.39
CA ASP A 72 -8.65 10.58 4.13
C ASP A 72 -8.98 9.21 3.53
N ILE A 73 -10.23 8.77 3.73
CA ILE A 73 -10.75 7.47 3.27
C ILE A 73 -10.65 7.37 1.74
N GLU A 74 -10.73 8.48 1.06
CA GLU A 74 -10.64 8.52 -0.40
C GLU A 74 -9.20 8.40 -0.89
N ALA A 75 -8.24 8.92 -0.14
CA ALA A 75 -6.81 8.66 -0.36
C ALA A 75 -6.46 7.22 -0.02
N LEU A 76 -7.11 6.62 0.99
CA LEU A 76 -7.00 5.20 1.33
C LEU A 76 -7.51 4.31 0.19
N ALA A 77 -8.66 4.65 -0.39
CA ALA A 77 -9.26 3.92 -1.51
C ALA A 77 -8.41 4.01 -2.78
N ARG A 78 -7.65 5.09 -2.96
CA ARG A 78 -6.68 5.29 -4.05
C ARG A 78 -5.32 4.66 -3.79
N GLY A 79 -5.15 3.89 -2.69
CA GLY A 79 -3.90 3.20 -2.34
C GLY A 79 -2.77 4.12 -1.87
N LYS A 80 -3.05 5.40 -1.60
CA LYS A 80 -2.08 6.38 -1.12
C LYS A 80 -2.38 6.74 0.33
N VAL A 81 -1.72 6.08 1.26
CA VAL A 81 -1.85 6.35 2.68
C VAL A 81 -0.70 7.23 3.15
N HIS A 82 -1.02 8.44 3.61
CA HIS A 82 -0.09 9.24 4.41
C HIS A 82 -0.20 8.79 5.86
N LEU A 83 0.89 8.31 6.43
CA LEU A 83 0.91 7.88 7.82
C LEU A 83 0.82 9.09 8.76
N PRO A 84 -0.06 9.04 9.79
CA PRO A 84 -0.18 10.12 10.75
C PRO A 84 1.16 10.34 11.46
N ASN A 85 1.59 11.55 11.53
CA ASN A 85 2.88 12.07 11.99
C ASN A 85 3.96 12.25 10.89
N ALA A 86 3.64 12.03 9.62
CA ALA A 86 4.37 12.65 8.53
C ALA A 86 4.14 14.17 8.64
N GLY A 87 4.90 14.81 9.52
CA GLY A 87 4.71 16.21 9.88
C GLY A 87 4.48 17.07 8.66
N ALA A 88 3.28 17.63 8.57
CA ALA A 88 2.91 18.78 7.74
C ALA A 88 3.34 18.74 6.27
N ALA A 89 3.05 17.67 5.54
CA ALA A 89 3.17 17.69 4.09
C ALA A 89 1.87 18.17 3.38
N SER A 90 0.88 18.65 4.15
CA SER A 90 -0.33 19.28 3.60
C SER A 90 -0.02 20.75 3.26
N GLY A 91 0.88 20.97 2.32
CA GLY A 91 1.30 22.32 1.90
C GLY A 91 2.79 22.45 1.56
N ALA A 92 3.59 21.42 1.80
CA ALA A 92 4.97 21.42 1.36
C ALA A 92 4.99 21.16 -0.16
N ALA A 93 5.76 21.98 -0.88
CA ALA A 93 6.04 21.80 -2.30
C ALA A 93 6.45 20.33 -2.56
N PRO A 94 6.02 19.74 -3.68
CA PRO A 94 6.32 18.34 -3.98
C PRO A 94 7.84 18.13 -3.98
N THR A 95 8.33 17.36 -3.01
CA THR A 95 9.75 17.07 -2.89
C THR A 95 10.19 16.22 -4.07
N PRO A 96 11.22 16.64 -4.83
CA PRO A 96 11.67 15.89 -6.00
C PRO A 96 12.37 14.57 -5.66
N LEU A 97 12.77 14.37 -4.40
CA LEU A 97 13.51 13.19 -3.94
C LEU A 97 12.61 12.21 -3.21
N ARG A 98 12.60 10.96 -3.70
CA ARG A 98 11.93 9.83 -3.09
C ARG A 98 12.92 8.72 -2.81
N ILE A 99 12.79 8.08 -1.66
CA ILE A 99 13.60 6.94 -1.25
C ILE A 99 12.66 5.74 -1.10
N PHE A 100 12.81 4.77 -1.98
CA PHE A 100 12.03 3.55 -1.99
C PHE A 100 12.65 2.51 -1.07
N ILE A 101 11.88 2.06 -0.09
CA ILE A 101 12.34 1.12 0.94
C ILE A 101 11.32 0.02 1.20
N THR A 102 11.76 -1.03 1.90
CA THR A 102 10.89 -2.06 2.48
C THR A 102 11.19 -2.17 3.97
N LEU A 103 10.19 -2.56 4.77
CA LEU A 103 10.38 -2.74 6.21
C LEU A 103 11.11 -4.05 6.58
N ASP A 104 11.50 -4.84 5.58
CA ASP A 104 12.31 -6.05 5.75
C ASP A 104 13.82 -5.75 5.67
N MET A 105 14.19 -4.51 5.36
CA MET A 105 15.59 -4.06 5.39
C MET A 105 16.13 -4.06 6.81
N PRO A 106 17.47 -4.15 6.98
CA PRO A 106 18.10 -4.05 8.28
C PRO A 106 17.69 -2.76 9.00
N ARG A 107 17.38 -2.88 10.31
CA ARG A 107 16.91 -1.74 11.11
C ARG A 107 17.90 -0.57 11.11
N ALA A 108 19.19 -0.85 11.13
CA ALA A 108 20.24 0.16 11.09
C ALA A 108 20.17 0.99 9.78
N SER A 109 20.02 0.31 8.63
CA SER A 109 19.85 0.97 7.33
C SER A 109 18.57 1.82 7.30
N LEU A 110 17.45 1.31 7.82
CA LEU A 110 16.19 2.05 7.90
C LEU A 110 16.31 3.31 8.77
N GLN A 111 16.98 3.21 9.93
CA GLN A 111 17.24 4.35 10.81
C GLN A 111 18.11 5.41 10.14
N LEU A 112 19.20 4.98 9.50
CA LEU A 112 20.12 5.88 8.78
C LEU A 112 19.38 6.61 7.65
N LEU A 113 18.61 5.87 6.83
CA LEU A 113 17.84 6.45 5.74
C LEU A 113 16.75 7.41 6.24
N THR A 114 16.12 7.10 7.37
CA THR A 114 15.14 7.98 8.01
C THR A 114 15.77 9.30 8.47
N ASP A 115 16.96 9.23 9.08
CA ASP A 115 17.72 10.42 9.48
C ASP A 115 18.13 11.27 8.28
N GLN A 116 18.64 10.64 7.25
CA GLN A 116 19.07 11.33 6.02
C GLN A 116 17.87 11.92 5.29
N ALA A 117 16.75 11.21 5.19
CA ALA A 117 15.52 11.68 4.59
C ALA A 117 14.95 12.90 5.32
N ALA A 118 14.96 12.89 6.65
CA ALA A 118 14.51 14.01 7.47
C ALA A 118 15.34 15.28 7.21
N ARG A 119 16.67 15.17 7.15
CA ARG A 119 17.56 16.28 6.85
C ARG A 119 17.42 16.78 5.42
N ALA A 120 17.31 15.86 4.47
CA ALA A 120 17.18 16.17 3.06
C ALA A 120 15.78 16.71 2.68
N GLY A 121 14.76 16.50 3.52
CA GLY A 121 13.37 16.74 3.18
C GLY A 121 12.85 15.76 2.13
N ALA A 122 13.37 14.54 2.10
CA ALA A 122 12.95 13.50 1.18
C ALA A 122 11.71 12.75 1.69
N VAL A 123 11.00 12.09 0.78
CA VAL A 123 9.87 11.22 1.09
C VAL A 123 10.32 9.77 1.07
N LEU A 124 10.02 9.02 2.13
CA LEU A 124 10.21 7.57 2.20
C LEU A 124 8.96 6.89 1.65
N VAL A 125 9.16 6.02 0.65
CA VAL A 125 8.08 5.32 -0.04
C VAL A 125 8.16 3.84 0.25
N LEU A 126 7.08 3.30 0.82
CA LEU A 126 6.92 1.87 1.10
C LEU A 126 6.17 1.19 -0.04
N ARG A 127 6.61 -0.02 -0.39
CA ARG A 127 5.93 -0.85 -1.38
C ARG A 127 4.60 -1.39 -0.87
N GLY A 128 4.48 -1.61 0.43
CA GLY A 128 3.30 -2.23 1.04
C GLY A 128 3.40 -2.28 2.55
N LEU A 129 2.54 -3.10 3.13
CA LEU A 129 2.39 -3.24 4.57
C LEU A 129 3.31 -4.34 5.13
N LYS A 130 3.86 -4.14 6.31
CA LYS A 130 4.57 -5.19 7.04
C LYS A 130 3.60 -6.28 7.45
N SER A 131 3.89 -7.54 7.04
CA SER A 131 3.04 -8.71 7.33
C SER A 131 1.55 -8.45 7.00
N GLN A 132 1.28 -7.67 5.94
CA GLN A 132 -0.06 -7.27 5.52
C GLN A 132 -0.90 -6.59 6.61
N SER A 133 -0.25 -6.04 7.64
CA SER A 133 -0.89 -5.40 8.78
C SER A 133 -0.58 -3.90 8.82
N MET A 134 -1.60 -3.07 8.68
CA MET A 134 -1.48 -1.63 8.84
C MET A 134 -1.01 -1.25 10.25
N ARG A 135 -1.55 -1.92 11.28
CA ARG A 135 -1.16 -1.67 12.68
C ARG A 135 0.33 -1.91 12.91
N GLN A 136 0.87 -3.04 12.41
CA GLN A 136 2.29 -3.35 12.54
C GLN A 136 3.15 -2.37 11.74
N THR A 137 2.71 -2.00 10.54
CA THR A 137 3.39 -1.02 9.70
C THR A 137 3.49 0.32 10.42
N VAL A 138 2.38 0.85 10.93
CA VAL A 138 2.34 2.13 11.67
C VAL A 138 3.24 2.09 12.90
N ALA A 139 3.19 1.01 13.69
CA ALA A 139 4.03 0.88 14.89
C ALA A 139 5.52 0.94 14.57
N VAL A 140 5.97 0.19 13.54
CA VAL A 140 7.38 0.19 13.12
C VAL A 140 7.79 1.55 12.55
N VAL A 141 6.94 2.16 11.74
CA VAL A 141 7.21 3.48 11.15
C VAL A 141 7.28 4.56 12.22
N GLN A 142 6.36 4.56 13.21
CA GLN A 142 6.41 5.48 14.34
C GLN A 142 7.71 5.35 15.14
N GLU A 143 8.15 4.12 15.38
CA GLU A 143 9.42 3.86 16.07
C GLU A 143 10.62 4.40 15.27
N LEU A 144 10.63 4.21 13.94
CA LEU A 144 11.67 4.72 13.05
C LEU A 144 11.66 6.25 12.97
N ILE A 145 10.50 6.87 12.90
CA ILE A 145 10.36 8.32 12.85
C ILE A 145 10.83 8.96 14.16
N GLY A 146 10.39 8.43 15.30
CA GLY A 146 10.66 9.01 16.61
C GLY A 146 10.27 10.49 16.65
N LYS A 147 11.25 11.38 16.90
CA LYS A 147 11.07 12.85 16.94
C LYS A 147 11.36 13.56 15.61
N ARG A 148 11.70 12.82 14.56
CA ARG A 148 12.10 13.39 13.26
C ARG A 148 10.89 13.86 12.46
N ARG A 149 11.09 14.86 11.62
CA ARG A 149 10.09 15.30 10.64
C ARG A 149 10.43 14.71 9.28
N VAL A 150 9.82 13.60 8.94
CA VAL A 150 10.04 12.89 7.67
C VAL A 150 8.71 12.34 7.16
N ALA A 151 8.46 12.54 5.87
CA ALA A 151 7.26 12.05 5.22
C ALA A 151 7.41 10.58 4.84
N TRP A 152 6.40 9.78 5.17
CA TRP A 152 6.28 8.38 4.78
C TRP A 152 4.99 8.18 3.99
N VAL A 153 5.10 7.46 2.90
CA VAL A 153 3.96 7.14 2.02
C VAL A 153 3.99 5.67 1.67
N ILE A 154 2.84 5.02 1.67
CA ILE A 154 2.66 3.69 1.10
C ILE A 154 2.12 3.91 -0.32
N ASP A 155 2.95 3.64 -1.32
CA ASP A 155 2.58 3.83 -2.74
C ASP A 155 3.19 2.70 -3.58
N PRO A 156 2.50 1.54 -3.69
CA PRO A 156 2.95 0.41 -4.50
C PRO A 156 3.10 0.77 -5.98
N GLU A 157 2.23 1.66 -6.48
CA GLU A 157 2.23 2.09 -7.88
C GLU A 157 3.48 2.89 -8.23
N ALA A 158 4.02 3.65 -7.28
CA ALA A 158 5.26 4.38 -7.49
C ALA A 158 6.43 3.44 -7.80
N PHE A 159 6.48 2.25 -7.20
CA PHE A 159 7.50 1.25 -7.53
C PHE A 159 7.43 0.81 -9.00
N THR A 160 6.22 0.63 -9.52
CA THR A 160 6.01 0.31 -10.94
C THR A 160 6.32 1.52 -11.81
N ARG A 161 5.83 2.70 -11.44
CA ARG A 161 6.01 3.96 -12.17
C ARG A 161 7.48 4.30 -12.39
N PHE A 162 8.32 4.14 -11.38
CA PHE A 162 9.75 4.43 -11.44
C PHE A 162 10.61 3.18 -11.70
N ALA A 163 9.99 2.06 -12.09
CA ALA A 163 10.65 0.78 -12.37
C ALA A 163 11.58 0.31 -11.24
N VAL A 164 11.18 0.53 -9.98
CA VAL A 164 11.96 0.15 -8.78
C VAL A 164 11.83 -1.35 -8.54
N ARG A 165 12.94 -2.08 -8.65
CA ARG A 165 12.98 -3.53 -8.49
C ARG A 165 13.60 -3.98 -7.17
N GLN A 166 14.42 -3.13 -6.55
CA GLN A 166 15.13 -3.43 -5.29
C GLN A 166 15.08 -2.24 -4.34
N ALA A 167 15.24 -2.48 -3.05
CA ALA A 167 15.32 -1.48 -1.99
C ALA A 167 16.67 -1.59 -1.26
N PRO A 168 17.26 -0.46 -0.88
CA PRO A 168 16.80 0.89 -1.13
C PRO A 168 17.08 1.35 -2.57
N THR A 169 16.21 2.24 -3.08
CA THR A 169 16.42 2.94 -4.35
C THR A 169 16.08 4.42 -4.17
N PHE A 170 16.98 5.27 -4.62
CA PHE A 170 16.85 6.72 -4.58
C PHE A 170 16.41 7.22 -5.94
N VAL A 171 15.32 7.97 -5.99
CA VAL A 171 14.77 8.53 -7.23
C VAL A 171 14.66 10.03 -7.11
N LEU A 172 15.33 10.74 -8.02
CA LEU A 172 15.23 12.19 -8.17
C LEU A 172 14.46 12.51 -9.43
N THR A 173 13.33 13.20 -9.31
CA THR A 173 12.55 13.67 -10.47
C THR A 173 13.15 14.95 -11.02
N LEU A 174 13.27 15.04 -12.35
CA LEU A 174 13.92 16.16 -13.05
C LEU A 174 12.94 17.27 -13.43
N ASN A 175 11.64 16.98 -13.47
CA ASN A 175 10.58 17.94 -13.76
C ASN A 175 9.41 17.74 -12.80
N ASP A 176 8.59 18.75 -12.62
CA ASP A 176 7.45 18.71 -11.69
C ASP A 176 6.33 17.83 -12.22
N ALA A 177 6.19 17.70 -13.53
CA ALA A 177 5.23 16.78 -14.17
C ALA A 177 5.49 15.31 -13.82
N ALA A 178 6.74 14.92 -13.51
CA ALA A 178 7.06 13.57 -13.06
C ALA A 178 6.63 13.30 -11.62
N SER A 179 6.44 14.35 -10.80
CA SER A 179 5.88 14.24 -9.46
C SER A 179 4.36 14.06 -9.49
N ASP A 180 3.69 14.62 -10.51
CA ASP A 180 2.24 14.64 -10.68
C ASP A 180 1.70 13.47 -11.51
N ALA A 181 2.54 12.53 -11.96
CA ALA A 181 2.10 11.35 -12.70
C ALA A 181 1.23 10.42 -11.82
N GLN A 182 0.11 10.98 -11.38
CA GLN A 182 -1.03 10.31 -10.74
C GLN A 182 -1.93 9.62 -11.75
N ARG A 183 -1.52 9.56 -13.03
CA ARG A 183 -2.30 8.97 -14.10
C ARG A 183 -1.90 7.51 -14.21
N GLY A 184 -2.91 6.64 -14.09
CA GLY A 184 -2.74 5.19 -14.11
C GLY A 184 -1.91 4.69 -15.30
N CYS A 185 -1.35 3.51 -15.19
CA CYS A 185 -0.33 2.94 -16.09
C CYS A 185 -0.72 2.78 -17.56
N ASN A 186 -1.96 3.08 -17.97
CA ASN A 186 -2.29 3.21 -19.39
C ASN A 186 -1.72 4.50 -20.03
N ALA A 187 -1.15 5.42 -19.21
CA ALA A 187 -0.44 6.62 -19.64
C ALA A 187 0.65 7.09 -18.66
N GLY A 188 1.02 6.30 -17.64
CA GLY A 188 1.60 6.80 -16.40
C GLY A 188 2.91 6.19 -15.92
N CYS A 189 3.65 5.46 -16.74
CA CYS A 189 5.04 5.17 -16.42
C CYS A 189 5.86 6.45 -16.59
N ALA A 190 6.65 6.83 -15.57
CA ALA A 190 7.55 7.94 -15.69
C ALA A 190 8.54 7.66 -16.83
N THR A 191 8.65 8.58 -17.77
CA THR A 191 9.61 8.41 -18.88
C THR A 191 11.03 8.39 -18.31
N PRO A 192 11.95 7.57 -18.84
CA PRO A 192 13.34 7.53 -18.39
C PRO A 192 14.05 8.89 -18.39
N ALA A 193 13.54 9.84 -19.18
CA ALA A 193 14.05 11.20 -19.22
C ALA A 193 13.59 12.07 -18.05
N SER A 194 12.52 11.70 -17.34
CA SER A 194 11.88 12.51 -16.29
C SER A 194 12.44 12.29 -14.89
N PHE A 195 13.26 11.28 -14.69
CA PHE A 195 13.87 10.96 -13.39
C PHE A 195 15.24 10.29 -13.54
N VAL A 196 15.99 10.26 -12.45
CA VAL A 196 17.23 9.47 -12.32
C VAL A 196 17.12 8.63 -11.06
N SER A 197 17.55 7.38 -11.13
CA SER A 197 17.56 6.47 -10.00
C SER A 197 18.95 5.89 -9.71
N VAL A 198 19.21 5.68 -8.42
CA VAL A 198 20.37 4.93 -7.91
C VAL A 198 19.84 3.91 -6.92
N ALA A 199 20.19 2.65 -7.12
CA ALA A 199 19.77 1.55 -6.27
C ALA A 199 20.97 0.96 -5.53
N GLY A 200 20.76 0.55 -4.29
CA GLY A 200 21.78 -0.06 -3.43
C GLY A 200 21.78 0.54 -2.02
N ASP A 201 22.28 -0.22 -1.05
CA ASP A 201 22.40 0.20 0.35
C ASP A 201 23.62 1.15 0.50
N VAL A 202 23.41 2.38 0.08
CA VAL A 202 24.37 3.48 0.09
C VAL A 202 23.83 4.67 0.84
N SER A 203 24.70 5.60 1.25
CA SER A 203 24.23 6.86 1.85
C SER A 203 23.51 7.73 0.81
N LEU A 204 22.58 8.55 1.28
CA LEU A 204 21.86 9.50 0.43
C LEU A 204 22.82 10.52 -0.21
N ASP A 205 23.87 10.89 0.47
CA ASP A 205 24.94 11.76 -0.02
C ASP A 205 25.59 11.16 -1.26
N TYR A 206 26.07 9.93 -1.15
CA TYR A 206 26.65 9.19 -2.27
C TYR A 206 25.66 9.00 -3.44
N ALA A 207 24.40 8.69 -3.12
CA ALA A 207 23.37 8.54 -4.14
C ALA A 207 23.15 9.83 -4.94
N LEU A 208 23.05 11.00 -4.27
CA LEU A 208 22.89 12.29 -4.91
C LEU A 208 24.10 12.67 -5.78
N GLU A 209 25.32 12.46 -5.28
CA GLU A 209 26.52 12.67 -6.08
C GLU A 209 26.58 11.77 -7.31
N THR A 210 26.18 10.52 -7.15
CA THR A 210 26.12 9.56 -8.27
C THR A 210 25.07 9.99 -9.30
N ILE A 211 23.91 10.49 -8.86
CA ILE A 211 22.87 11.04 -9.71
C ILE A 211 23.43 12.21 -10.54
N MET A 212 24.11 13.16 -9.91
CA MET A 212 24.69 14.31 -10.60
C MET A 212 25.77 13.91 -11.61
N ARG A 213 26.63 12.95 -11.26
CA ARG A 213 27.64 12.42 -12.18
C ARG A 213 27.04 11.75 -13.40
N ARG A 214 25.99 10.94 -13.20
CA ARG A 214 25.31 10.22 -14.31
C ARG A 214 24.45 11.12 -15.16
N ARG A 215 23.90 12.15 -14.58
CA ARG A 215 22.98 13.09 -15.22
C ARG A 215 23.24 14.52 -14.73
N PRO A 216 24.17 15.28 -15.34
CA PRO A 216 24.49 16.65 -14.90
C PRO A 216 23.27 17.59 -14.85
N GLN A 217 22.26 17.34 -15.67
CA GLN A 217 21.00 18.11 -15.65
C GLN A 217 20.22 17.95 -14.34
N ALA A 218 20.57 16.97 -13.51
CA ALA A 218 19.97 16.77 -12.19
C ALA A 218 20.56 17.71 -11.12
N ALA A 219 21.74 18.30 -11.37
CA ALA A 219 22.48 19.12 -10.40
C ALA A 219 21.63 20.26 -9.80
N PRO A 220 20.86 21.06 -10.56
CA PRO A 220 20.06 22.15 -9.98
C PRO A 220 19.04 21.68 -8.95
N ARG A 221 18.58 20.42 -9.01
CA ARG A 221 17.66 19.83 -8.04
C ARG A 221 18.37 19.05 -6.94
N ALA A 222 19.48 18.41 -7.24
CA ALA A 222 20.25 17.60 -6.29
C ALA A 222 21.07 18.45 -5.30
N GLU A 223 21.74 19.50 -5.78
CA GLU A 223 22.62 20.35 -4.96
C GLU A 223 21.93 20.99 -3.75
N PRO A 224 20.74 21.58 -3.85
CA PRO A 224 20.04 22.14 -2.70
C PRO A 224 19.69 21.09 -1.66
N ILE A 225 19.41 19.85 -2.10
CA ILE A 225 19.11 18.72 -1.22
C ILE A 225 20.40 18.27 -0.52
N LEU A 226 21.47 18.13 -1.26
CA LEU A 226 22.79 17.75 -0.74
C LEU A 226 23.29 18.77 0.29
N LYS A 227 23.12 20.05 0.01
CA LYS A 227 23.45 21.13 0.95
C LYS A 227 22.67 20.99 2.26
N ARG A 228 21.35 20.79 2.19
CA ARG A 228 20.53 20.55 3.39
C ARG A 228 20.96 19.29 4.15
N LEU A 229 21.29 18.22 3.43
CA LEU A 229 21.72 16.96 4.03
C LEU A 229 23.02 17.14 4.83
N ARG A 230 23.96 17.94 4.33
CA ARG A 230 25.26 18.22 4.96
C ARG A 230 25.19 19.30 6.06
N GLY A 231 24.09 20.03 6.15
CA GLY A 231 23.89 21.06 7.19
C GLY A 231 24.66 22.35 6.93
N SER A 232 25.00 22.63 5.68
CA SER A 232 25.73 23.81 5.24
C SER A 232 24.87 24.79 4.43
#